data_1b4ecd06a6c94d9b3092ff1196c5c6ef
#
_entry.id   1b4ecd06a6c94d9b3092ff1196c5c6ef
#
_cell.length_a   1.000
_cell.length_b   1.000
_cell.length_c   1.000
_cell.angle_alpha   90.00
_cell.angle_beta   90.00
_cell.angle_gamma   90.00
#
_symmetry.space_group_name_H-M   'P 1'
#
loop_
_entity.id
_entity.type
_entity.pdbx_description
1 polymer ?
#
loop_
_entity_poly.entity_id
_entity_poly.type
_entity_poly.pdbx_seq_one_letter_code
_entity_poly.pdbx_strand_id
1 'polypeptide(L)'
;MSELDITWVRAQFPAFSEPTLQGQAFFENAGGSYACKPVIDRLTRYYHQRKVQPYGPYDASRLAGDEMDEARTGLAAMMGVETDELSFGPSTTQNTYVLAQAFRRYLPEGAAIVVTNQDHEANSGPWRRLAEDGFEVREWQIDPDTGHLDPAALDTFLGDGKVKLVCFPHCSNVVGEVNDVTAICAKARAAGAFTCVDGVSYAPHGFVNVDALGADIYLFSAYKTYGPHQGIMVIRRALGAALPNQGHFFNGDVLYKRFTPAGPDHAQIAASAGMADYFDAMAAHHGITGDVSARAAGVHDLMRTHEGRLLQPLLDYLTSKNSVRLLGPTRAEGRAPTVAIATQSPAAGLAERLAPLGILAGGGDFYAVRALTALGIDPALGVLRVSFTHYTSESEVAKLMDALDHVL
;
A
#
# COMPACT_ATOMS: atom_id res chain seq x y z
N MET A 1 12.44 21.77 -9.35
CA MET A 1 12.71 20.40 -8.92
C MET A 1 13.40 19.67 -10.07
N SER A 2 14.38 18.82 -9.83
CA SER A 2 15.00 17.98 -10.86
C SER A 2 13.95 17.03 -11.43
N GLU A 3 14.06 16.73 -12.72
CA GLU A 3 13.23 15.71 -13.37
C GLU A 3 13.74 14.32 -12.97
N LEU A 4 12.83 13.33 -12.85
CA LEU A 4 13.20 11.94 -12.57
C LEU A 4 14.01 11.36 -13.73
N ASP A 5 15.19 10.85 -13.48
CA ASP A 5 16.00 10.12 -14.46
C ASP A 5 15.46 8.70 -14.61
N ILE A 6 14.53 8.53 -15.54
CA ILE A 6 13.86 7.24 -15.81
C ILE A 6 14.85 6.15 -16.23
N THR A 7 15.95 6.51 -16.89
CA THR A 7 16.97 5.57 -17.34
C THR A 7 17.71 4.99 -16.16
N TRP A 8 18.13 5.84 -15.23
CA TRP A 8 18.77 5.42 -13.98
C TRP A 8 17.82 4.58 -13.12
N VAL A 9 16.55 5.03 -12.98
CA VAL A 9 15.53 4.31 -12.21
C VAL A 9 15.35 2.90 -12.75
N ARG A 10 15.12 2.73 -14.05
CA ARG A 10 14.89 1.40 -14.66
C ARG A 10 16.10 0.48 -14.52
N ALA A 11 17.33 1.02 -14.50
CA ALA A 11 18.54 0.25 -14.23
C ALA A 11 18.60 -0.34 -12.81
N GLN A 12 17.81 0.18 -11.88
CA GLN A 12 17.70 -0.37 -10.52
C GLN A 12 16.72 -1.57 -10.42
N PHE A 13 16.00 -1.90 -11.49
CA PHE A 13 15.01 -2.99 -11.55
C PHE A 13 15.43 -4.02 -12.59
N PRO A 14 16.01 -5.18 -12.19
CA PRO A 14 16.48 -6.20 -13.12
C PRO A 14 15.43 -6.71 -14.10
N ALA A 15 14.14 -6.62 -13.78
CA ALA A 15 13.05 -6.98 -14.67
C ALA A 15 13.11 -6.25 -16.03
N PHE A 16 13.59 -5.01 -16.07
CA PHE A 16 13.71 -4.26 -17.32
C PHE A 16 14.86 -4.73 -18.23
N SER A 17 15.78 -5.54 -17.72
CA SER A 17 16.82 -6.20 -18.51
C SER A 17 16.55 -7.70 -18.76
N GLU A 18 15.45 -8.23 -18.19
CA GLU A 18 15.08 -9.64 -18.34
C GLU A 18 14.57 -9.91 -19.77
N PRO A 19 15.21 -10.81 -20.55
CA PRO A 19 14.84 -11.05 -21.94
C PRO A 19 13.39 -11.45 -22.15
N THR A 20 12.80 -12.21 -21.22
CA THR A 20 11.41 -12.70 -21.33
C THR A 20 10.36 -11.59 -21.13
N LEU A 21 10.76 -10.44 -20.60
CA LEU A 21 9.90 -9.27 -20.36
C LEU A 21 10.10 -8.14 -21.40
N GLN A 22 11.03 -8.33 -22.35
CA GLN A 22 11.28 -7.29 -23.36
C GLN A 22 10.07 -7.07 -24.27
N GLY A 23 9.83 -5.79 -24.61
CA GLY A 23 8.69 -5.39 -25.43
C GLY A 23 7.34 -5.36 -24.70
N GLN A 24 7.31 -5.68 -23.41
CA GLN A 24 6.11 -5.61 -22.57
C GLN A 24 6.10 -4.32 -21.74
N ALA A 25 4.90 -3.75 -21.55
CA ALA A 25 4.67 -2.61 -20.67
C ALA A 25 3.82 -3.06 -19.46
N PHE A 26 4.35 -2.84 -18.25
CA PHE A 26 3.79 -3.36 -17.02
C PHE A 26 2.84 -2.36 -16.37
N PHE A 27 1.55 -2.68 -16.39
CA PHE A 27 0.47 -1.87 -15.83
C PHE A 27 -0.35 -2.61 -14.74
N GLU A 28 0.27 -3.57 -14.02
CA GLU A 28 -0.37 -4.32 -12.93
C GLU A 28 0.30 -4.05 -11.55
N ASN A 29 0.88 -2.85 -11.39
CA ASN A 29 1.62 -2.51 -10.15
C ASN A 29 0.77 -2.54 -8.88
N ALA A 30 -0.53 -2.24 -8.96
CA ALA A 30 -1.43 -2.37 -7.82
C ALA A 30 -1.65 -3.84 -7.37
N GLY A 31 -1.29 -4.81 -8.21
CA GLY A 31 -1.22 -6.24 -7.88
C GLY A 31 0.12 -6.64 -7.27
N GLY A 32 1.21 -6.01 -7.70
CA GLY A 32 2.58 -6.23 -7.24
C GLY A 32 3.57 -5.47 -8.10
N SER A 33 4.66 -4.98 -7.53
CA SER A 33 5.72 -4.25 -8.24
C SER A 33 6.88 -5.17 -8.62
N TYR A 34 7.69 -4.78 -9.60
CA TYR A 34 9.01 -5.35 -9.74
C TYR A 34 9.84 -5.08 -8.48
N ALA A 35 10.64 -6.07 -8.06
CA ALA A 35 11.56 -5.89 -6.95
C ALA A 35 12.79 -5.09 -7.39
N CYS A 36 13.23 -4.14 -6.57
CA CYS A 36 14.46 -3.41 -6.85
C CYS A 36 15.70 -4.27 -6.58
N LYS A 37 16.79 -3.97 -7.29
CA LYS A 37 18.04 -4.72 -7.21
C LYS A 37 18.58 -4.87 -5.79
N PRO A 38 18.61 -3.82 -4.92
CA PRO A 38 19.06 -3.99 -3.54
C PRO A 38 18.30 -5.06 -2.75
N VAL A 39 16.99 -5.18 -2.97
CA VAL A 39 16.15 -6.22 -2.33
C VAL A 39 16.55 -7.60 -2.81
N ILE A 40 16.72 -7.80 -4.11
CA ILE A 40 17.12 -9.07 -4.72
C ILE A 40 18.51 -9.47 -4.22
N ASP A 41 19.46 -8.53 -4.20
CA ASP A 41 20.83 -8.77 -3.76
C ASP A 41 20.88 -9.18 -2.27
N ARG A 42 20.13 -8.48 -1.40
CA ARG A 42 20.03 -8.80 0.02
C ARG A 42 19.39 -10.17 0.26
N LEU A 43 18.30 -10.49 -0.45
CA LEU A 43 17.64 -11.79 -0.36
C LEU A 43 18.59 -12.94 -0.77
N THR A 44 19.26 -12.79 -1.92
CA THR A 44 20.23 -13.74 -2.43
C THR A 44 21.38 -13.94 -1.45
N ARG A 45 21.98 -12.85 -0.94
CA ARG A 45 23.04 -12.88 0.06
C ARG A 45 22.60 -13.59 1.34
N TYR A 46 21.38 -13.29 1.84
CA TYR A 46 20.85 -13.92 3.04
C TYR A 46 20.74 -15.43 2.88
N TYR A 47 20.16 -15.91 1.77
CA TYR A 47 20.04 -17.35 1.52
C TYR A 47 21.38 -18.07 1.37
N HIS A 48 22.39 -17.43 0.77
CA HIS A 48 23.72 -18.02 0.60
C HIS A 48 24.58 -17.98 1.88
N GLN A 49 24.46 -16.96 2.71
CA GLN A 49 25.44 -16.66 3.75
C GLN A 49 24.86 -16.54 5.16
N ARG A 50 23.53 -16.31 5.31
CA ARG A 50 22.87 -15.93 6.57
C ARG A 50 21.68 -16.82 6.93
N LYS A 51 21.41 -17.89 6.19
CA LYS A 51 20.24 -18.78 6.40
C LYS A 51 20.44 -19.67 7.63
N VAL A 52 20.55 -19.05 8.79
CA VAL A 52 20.66 -19.64 10.12
C VAL A 52 19.72 -18.93 11.08
N GLN A 53 19.57 -19.44 12.29
CA GLN A 53 18.82 -18.74 13.35
C GLN A 53 19.56 -17.42 13.68
N PRO A 54 18.89 -16.23 13.58
CA PRO A 54 19.54 -14.95 13.86
C PRO A 54 19.79 -14.73 15.37
N TYR A 55 20.64 -13.73 15.67
CA TYR A 55 20.96 -13.27 17.02
C TYR A 55 21.72 -14.27 17.91
N GLY A 56 22.36 -15.27 17.32
CA GLY A 56 23.22 -16.19 18.04
C GLY A 56 24.69 -15.69 18.13
N PRO A 57 25.56 -16.42 18.84
CA PRO A 57 26.91 -15.96 19.20
C PRO A 57 27.97 -16.13 18.10
N TYR A 58 27.63 -16.66 16.94
CA TYR A 58 28.55 -16.87 15.81
C TYR A 58 28.24 -15.92 14.65
N ASP A 59 29.26 -15.61 13.83
CA ASP A 59 29.20 -14.52 12.85
C ASP A 59 28.02 -14.58 11.89
N ALA A 60 27.73 -15.73 11.28
CA ALA A 60 26.61 -15.84 10.34
C ALA A 60 25.27 -15.49 11.01
N SER A 61 25.10 -15.91 12.26
CA SER A 61 23.89 -15.67 13.06
C SER A 61 23.75 -14.21 13.51
N ARG A 62 24.85 -13.62 13.96
CA ARG A 62 24.91 -12.20 14.34
C ARG A 62 24.61 -11.33 13.12
N LEU A 63 25.27 -11.57 11.99
CA LEU A 63 25.04 -10.83 10.75
C LEU A 63 23.62 -11.02 10.19
N ALA A 64 23.01 -12.19 10.40
CA ALA A 64 21.59 -12.39 10.05
C ALA A 64 20.66 -11.48 10.87
N GLY A 65 20.92 -11.34 12.17
CA GLY A 65 20.20 -10.42 13.04
C GLY A 65 20.44 -8.95 12.67
N ASP A 66 21.69 -8.58 12.45
CA ASP A 66 22.09 -7.21 12.06
C ASP A 66 21.34 -6.78 10.79
N GLU A 67 21.27 -7.63 9.74
CA GLU A 67 20.54 -7.30 8.50
C GLU A 67 19.01 -7.16 8.71
N MET A 68 18.43 -7.89 9.65
CA MET A 68 17.02 -7.72 10.02
C MET A 68 16.78 -6.40 10.77
N ASP A 69 17.72 -6.01 11.63
CA ASP A 69 17.65 -4.75 12.37
C ASP A 69 17.89 -3.54 11.46
N GLU A 70 18.78 -3.65 10.45
CA GLU A 70 18.92 -2.65 9.38
C GLU A 70 17.58 -2.39 8.68
N ALA A 71 16.83 -3.44 8.34
CA ALA A 71 15.53 -3.30 7.68
C ALA A 71 14.54 -2.52 8.55
N ARG A 72 14.45 -2.87 9.84
CA ARG A 72 13.55 -2.19 10.77
C ARG A 72 13.94 -0.75 10.98
N THR A 73 15.22 -0.49 11.22
CA THR A 73 15.74 0.86 11.47
C THR A 73 15.61 1.75 10.23
N GLY A 74 16.01 1.26 9.05
CA GLY A 74 15.96 2.02 7.81
C GLY A 74 14.54 2.39 7.42
N LEU A 75 13.62 1.43 7.43
CA LEU A 75 12.22 1.69 7.07
C LEU A 75 11.51 2.58 8.10
N ALA A 76 11.75 2.39 9.40
CA ALA A 76 11.19 3.25 10.43
C ALA A 76 11.64 4.71 10.26
N ALA A 77 12.92 4.93 9.99
CA ALA A 77 13.47 6.26 9.74
C ALA A 77 12.85 6.92 8.47
N MET A 78 12.67 6.15 7.38
CA MET A 78 12.01 6.64 6.16
C MET A 78 10.55 7.03 6.40
N MET A 79 9.88 6.35 7.33
CA MET A 79 8.46 6.58 7.66
C MET A 79 8.25 7.53 8.85
N GLY A 80 9.32 8.09 9.41
CA GLY A 80 9.25 9.04 10.52
C GLY A 80 8.72 8.45 11.82
N VAL A 81 9.02 7.17 12.10
CA VAL A 81 8.55 6.48 13.31
C VAL A 81 9.72 5.83 14.06
N GLU A 82 9.47 5.44 15.31
CA GLU A 82 10.48 4.74 16.11
C GLU A 82 10.67 3.29 15.61
N THR A 83 11.89 2.78 15.72
CA THR A 83 12.27 1.44 15.23
C THR A 83 11.40 0.32 15.82
N ASP A 84 10.99 0.44 17.08
CA ASP A 84 10.16 -0.56 17.76
C ASP A 84 8.66 -0.46 17.42
N GLU A 85 8.24 0.59 16.74
CA GLU A 85 6.87 0.75 16.21
C GLU A 85 6.64 0.01 14.90
N LEU A 86 7.72 -0.45 14.22
CA LEU A 86 7.65 -1.13 12.95
C LEU A 86 7.76 -2.65 13.10
N SER A 87 6.74 -3.37 12.65
CA SER A 87 6.62 -4.82 12.69
C SER A 87 6.49 -5.40 11.28
N PHE A 88 6.94 -6.65 11.12
CA PHE A 88 6.78 -7.42 9.90
C PHE A 88 5.82 -8.60 10.13
N GLY A 89 4.98 -8.87 9.14
CA GLY A 89 4.12 -10.04 9.11
C GLY A 89 4.08 -10.65 7.70
N PRO A 90 3.44 -11.81 7.53
CA PRO A 90 3.42 -12.52 6.25
C PRO A 90 2.71 -11.76 5.13
N SER A 91 1.71 -10.95 5.46
CA SER A 91 0.96 -10.10 4.53
C SER A 91 0.18 -9.03 5.30
N THR A 92 -0.23 -7.97 4.61
CA THR A 92 -1.12 -6.95 5.20
C THR A 92 -2.42 -7.57 5.70
N THR A 93 -3.03 -8.48 4.95
CA THR A 93 -4.26 -9.17 5.36
C THR A 93 -4.08 -9.90 6.70
N GLN A 94 -3.01 -10.68 6.86
CA GLN A 94 -2.75 -11.38 8.12
C GLN A 94 -2.46 -10.40 9.27
N ASN A 95 -1.74 -9.31 9.00
CA ASN A 95 -1.53 -8.25 9.99
C ASN A 95 -2.85 -7.66 10.46
N THR A 96 -3.80 -7.40 9.55
CA THR A 96 -5.14 -6.88 9.90
C THR A 96 -5.92 -7.89 10.76
N TYR A 97 -5.85 -9.20 10.46
CA TYR A 97 -6.46 -10.23 11.32
C TYR A 97 -5.85 -10.27 12.71
N VAL A 98 -4.54 -10.14 12.83
CA VAL A 98 -3.85 -10.09 14.13
C VAL A 98 -4.29 -8.86 14.94
N LEU A 99 -4.39 -7.71 14.27
CA LEU A 99 -4.89 -6.47 14.88
C LEU A 99 -6.36 -6.62 15.31
N ALA A 100 -7.21 -7.19 14.47
CA ALA A 100 -8.62 -7.41 14.80
C ALA A 100 -8.77 -8.28 16.06
N GLN A 101 -7.94 -9.32 16.23
CA GLN A 101 -7.92 -10.13 17.45
C GLN A 101 -7.44 -9.32 18.68
N ALA A 102 -6.48 -8.42 18.51
CA ALA A 102 -6.04 -7.55 19.59
C ALA A 102 -7.14 -6.57 20.00
N PHE A 103 -7.77 -5.90 19.04
CA PHE A 103 -8.85 -4.95 19.28
C PHE A 103 -10.11 -5.61 19.86
N ARG A 104 -10.45 -6.82 19.43
CA ARG A 104 -11.55 -7.61 19.98
C ARG A 104 -11.48 -7.72 21.51
N ARG A 105 -10.26 -7.81 22.07
CA ARG A 105 -10.00 -7.94 23.50
C ARG A 105 -9.72 -6.61 24.20
N TYR A 106 -9.53 -5.56 23.46
CA TYR A 106 -9.15 -4.24 23.95
C TYR A 106 -10.34 -3.27 23.99
N LEU A 107 -11.21 -3.33 22.98
CA LEU A 107 -12.34 -2.41 22.88
C LEU A 107 -13.35 -2.66 24.00
N PRO A 108 -13.93 -1.58 24.59
CA PRO A 108 -14.97 -1.72 25.60
C PRO A 108 -16.26 -2.30 24.99
N GLU A 109 -17.06 -2.93 25.83
CA GLU A 109 -18.40 -3.39 25.44
C GLU A 109 -19.26 -2.23 24.88
N GLY A 110 -19.97 -2.47 23.80
CA GLY A 110 -20.77 -1.46 23.10
C GLY A 110 -19.99 -0.46 22.26
N ALA A 111 -18.68 -0.66 22.09
CA ALA A 111 -17.89 0.14 21.16
C ALA A 111 -18.35 -0.07 19.71
N ALA A 112 -18.22 0.98 18.90
CA ALA A 112 -18.43 0.94 17.46
C ALA A 112 -17.10 1.05 16.70
N ILE A 113 -17.08 0.44 15.52
CA ILE A 113 -15.97 0.48 14.57
C ILE A 113 -16.50 1.07 13.27
N VAL A 114 -15.83 2.06 12.71
CA VAL A 114 -16.12 2.58 11.36
C VAL A 114 -15.21 1.88 10.36
N VAL A 115 -15.80 1.36 9.30
CA VAL A 115 -15.12 0.80 8.12
C VAL A 115 -15.65 1.46 6.87
N THR A 116 -14.93 1.39 5.75
CA THR A 116 -15.41 1.96 4.50
C THR A 116 -15.80 0.86 3.50
N ASN A 117 -16.60 1.20 2.50
CA ASN A 117 -16.78 0.37 1.31
C ASN A 117 -15.82 0.75 0.16
N GLN A 118 -14.93 1.74 0.38
CA GLN A 118 -13.82 2.07 -0.54
C GLN A 118 -12.63 1.13 -0.39
N ASP A 119 -12.54 0.45 0.75
CA ASP A 119 -11.41 -0.41 1.12
C ASP A 119 -11.32 -1.69 0.29
N HIS A 120 -10.07 -2.15 0.13
CA HIS A 120 -9.77 -3.54 -0.19
C HIS A 120 -10.26 -4.46 0.94
N GLU A 121 -10.72 -5.68 0.61
CA GLU A 121 -11.26 -6.63 1.59
C GLU A 121 -10.26 -6.96 2.72
N ALA A 122 -8.96 -6.87 2.47
CA ALA A 122 -7.91 -7.07 3.49
C ALA A 122 -8.02 -6.12 4.68
N ASN A 123 -8.44 -4.86 4.46
CA ASN A 123 -8.62 -3.88 5.54
C ASN A 123 -10.11 -3.69 5.93
N SER A 124 -11.04 -4.31 5.26
CA SER A 124 -12.46 -4.22 5.58
C SER A 124 -12.98 -5.49 6.28
N GLY A 125 -12.71 -6.65 5.71
CA GLY A 125 -13.25 -7.93 6.15
C GLY A 125 -12.94 -8.31 7.59
N PRO A 126 -11.66 -8.26 8.06
CA PRO A 126 -11.32 -8.62 9.43
C PRO A 126 -12.04 -7.77 10.49
N TRP A 127 -12.18 -6.47 10.24
CA TRP A 127 -12.89 -5.56 11.14
C TRP A 127 -14.39 -5.80 11.18
N ARG A 128 -15.00 -6.09 10.01
CA ARG A 128 -16.46 -6.39 9.90
C ARG A 128 -16.83 -7.64 10.66
N ARG A 129 -15.92 -8.62 10.75
CA ARG A 129 -16.17 -9.87 11.51
C ARG A 129 -16.32 -9.63 13.01
N LEU A 130 -15.83 -8.52 13.54
CA LEU A 130 -16.03 -8.17 14.95
C LEU A 130 -17.51 -7.93 15.29
N ALA A 131 -18.40 -7.76 14.31
CA ALA A 131 -19.84 -7.76 14.53
C ALA A 131 -20.36 -9.10 15.12
N GLU A 132 -19.70 -10.22 14.77
CA GLU A 132 -20.00 -11.55 15.31
C GLU A 132 -19.68 -11.64 16.83
N ASP A 133 -18.81 -10.75 17.31
CA ASP A 133 -18.39 -10.62 18.70
C ASP A 133 -19.20 -9.53 19.46
N GLY A 134 -20.22 -8.95 18.82
CA GLY A 134 -21.13 -7.98 19.44
C GLY A 134 -20.70 -6.52 19.29
N PHE A 135 -19.67 -6.21 18.52
CA PHE A 135 -19.31 -4.83 18.21
C PHE A 135 -20.21 -4.24 17.13
N GLU A 136 -20.56 -2.97 17.26
CA GLU A 136 -21.28 -2.22 16.23
C GLU A 136 -20.31 -1.87 15.09
N VAL A 137 -20.61 -2.29 13.87
CA VAL A 137 -19.84 -1.94 12.68
C VAL A 137 -20.63 -0.97 11.83
N ARG A 138 -20.11 0.24 11.64
CA ARG A 138 -20.68 1.32 10.86
C ARG A 138 -19.97 1.43 9.52
N GLU A 139 -20.72 1.46 8.43
CA GLU A 139 -20.13 1.60 7.11
C GLU A 139 -20.17 3.05 6.63
N TRP A 140 -18.99 3.65 6.48
CA TRP A 140 -18.80 4.93 5.82
C TRP A 140 -18.75 4.70 4.31
N GLN A 141 -19.77 5.15 3.62
CA GLN A 141 -20.02 4.87 2.22
C GLN A 141 -19.41 5.92 1.31
N ILE A 142 -18.89 5.47 0.16
CA ILE A 142 -18.48 6.34 -0.95
C ILE A 142 -19.69 6.96 -1.65
N ASP A 143 -19.47 8.08 -2.30
CA ASP A 143 -20.42 8.63 -3.27
C ASP A 143 -20.55 7.67 -4.48
N PRO A 144 -21.76 7.26 -4.87
CA PRO A 144 -21.98 6.23 -5.89
C PRO A 144 -21.60 6.66 -7.31
N ASP A 145 -21.53 7.96 -7.56
CA ASP A 145 -21.20 8.47 -8.89
C ASP A 145 -19.69 8.66 -9.07
N THR A 146 -19.03 9.18 -8.05
CA THR A 146 -17.61 9.58 -8.11
C THR A 146 -16.67 8.60 -7.44
N GLY A 147 -17.14 7.79 -6.48
CA GLY A 147 -16.32 6.95 -5.62
C GLY A 147 -15.63 7.72 -4.49
N HIS A 148 -15.94 9.01 -4.32
CA HIS A 148 -15.35 9.86 -3.29
C HIS A 148 -15.80 9.43 -1.89
N LEU A 149 -14.83 9.42 -0.96
CA LEU A 149 -15.07 9.18 0.46
C LEU A 149 -15.06 10.53 1.19
N ASP A 150 -16.27 11.12 1.41
CA ASP A 150 -16.40 12.44 2.01
C ASP A 150 -16.00 12.46 3.49
N PRO A 151 -14.87 13.14 3.88
CA PRO A 151 -14.46 13.24 5.28
C PRO A 151 -15.48 13.98 6.18
N ALA A 152 -16.38 14.79 5.63
CA ALA A 152 -17.42 15.45 6.39
C ALA A 152 -18.48 14.47 6.91
N ALA A 153 -18.77 13.41 6.15
CA ALA A 153 -19.70 12.37 6.57
C ALA A 153 -19.23 11.63 7.84
N LEU A 154 -17.93 11.60 8.11
CA LEU A 154 -17.37 10.95 9.30
C LEU A 154 -17.91 11.55 10.61
N ASP A 155 -18.22 12.84 10.64
CA ASP A 155 -18.74 13.52 11.82
C ASP A 155 -20.07 12.89 12.30
N THR A 156 -20.90 12.38 11.40
CA THR A 156 -22.16 11.72 11.72
C THR A 156 -21.96 10.39 12.46
N PHE A 157 -20.87 9.68 12.15
CA PHE A 157 -20.52 8.42 12.81
C PHE A 157 -19.90 8.63 14.19
N LEU A 158 -19.16 9.73 14.36
CA LEU A 158 -18.40 10.02 15.57
C LEU A 158 -19.25 10.68 16.68
N GLY A 159 -20.42 11.25 16.33
CA GLY A 159 -21.17 12.15 17.20
C GLY A 159 -21.72 11.55 18.50
N ASP A 160 -21.88 10.23 18.60
CA ASP A 160 -22.39 9.56 19.82
C ASP A 160 -21.29 9.08 20.79
N GLY A 161 -20.01 9.25 20.42
CA GLY A 161 -18.86 8.86 21.23
C GLY A 161 -18.59 7.36 21.37
N LYS A 162 -19.36 6.50 20.67
CA LYS A 162 -19.18 5.04 20.71
C LYS A 162 -18.05 4.55 19.82
N VAL A 163 -17.73 5.27 18.74
CA VAL A 163 -16.67 4.87 17.81
C VAL A 163 -15.32 4.94 18.52
N LYS A 164 -14.61 3.80 18.48
CA LYS A 164 -13.27 3.66 19.07
C LYS A 164 -12.20 3.30 18.06
N LEU A 165 -12.58 2.95 16.84
CA LEU A 165 -11.67 2.65 15.75
C LEU A 165 -12.28 3.07 14.41
N VAL A 166 -11.47 3.74 13.58
CA VAL A 166 -11.80 4.12 12.19
C VAL A 166 -10.80 3.47 11.26
N CYS A 167 -11.27 2.61 10.37
CA CYS A 167 -10.45 1.88 9.39
C CYS A 167 -10.77 2.40 7.98
N PHE A 168 -9.76 2.84 7.24
CA PHE A 168 -9.94 3.41 5.90
C PHE A 168 -8.67 3.31 5.06
N PRO A 169 -8.74 3.36 3.71
CA PRO A 169 -7.57 3.33 2.85
C PRO A 169 -6.92 4.72 2.73
N HIS A 170 -5.59 4.77 2.67
CA HIS A 170 -4.89 5.98 2.23
C HIS A 170 -5.19 6.26 0.76
N CYS A 171 -5.23 5.21 -0.06
CA CYS A 171 -5.61 5.28 -1.46
C CYS A 171 -6.44 4.05 -1.84
N SER A 172 -7.54 4.28 -2.58
CA SER A 172 -8.36 3.19 -3.10
C SER A 172 -7.61 2.39 -4.18
N ASN A 173 -7.64 1.07 -4.08
CA ASN A 173 -7.01 0.17 -5.05
C ASN A 173 -7.79 0.03 -6.37
N VAL A 174 -8.95 0.65 -6.50
CA VAL A 174 -9.79 0.68 -7.71
C VAL A 174 -10.08 2.12 -8.13
N VAL A 175 -10.62 2.95 -7.23
CA VAL A 175 -10.97 4.35 -7.54
C VAL A 175 -9.71 5.20 -7.75
N GLY A 176 -8.60 4.82 -7.12
CA GLY A 176 -7.32 5.54 -7.19
C GLY A 176 -7.29 6.84 -6.40
N GLU A 177 -8.40 7.24 -5.75
CA GLU A 177 -8.46 8.44 -4.91
C GLU A 177 -7.49 8.33 -3.73
N VAL A 178 -6.78 9.42 -3.47
CA VAL A 178 -5.94 9.60 -2.29
C VAL A 178 -6.74 10.36 -1.24
N ASN A 179 -7.03 9.72 -0.11
CA ASN A 179 -7.78 10.30 0.99
C ASN A 179 -6.91 11.23 1.84
N ASP A 180 -7.50 12.28 2.40
CA ASP A 180 -6.83 13.17 3.35
C ASP A 180 -6.70 12.48 4.72
N VAL A 181 -5.65 11.63 4.85
CA VAL A 181 -5.37 10.85 6.06
C VAL A 181 -5.21 11.77 7.26
N THR A 182 -4.54 12.91 7.10
CA THR A 182 -4.27 13.84 8.21
C THR A 182 -5.57 14.41 8.77
N ALA A 183 -6.48 14.86 7.92
CA ALA A 183 -7.77 15.39 8.35
C ALA A 183 -8.64 14.30 8.99
N ILE A 184 -8.68 13.10 8.41
CA ILE A 184 -9.45 11.97 8.94
C ILE A 184 -8.92 11.54 10.31
N CYS A 185 -7.59 11.39 10.45
CA CYS A 185 -6.95 11.04 11.72
C CYS A 185 -7.19 12.11 12.80
N ALA A 186 -7.15 13.39 12.44
CA ALA A 186 -7.44 14.48 13.37
C ALA A 186 -8.89 14.43 13.89
N LYS A 187 -9.88 14.16 13.00
CA LYS A 187 -11.29 13.99 13.38
C LYS A 187 -11.49 12.78 14.31
N ALA A 188 -10.94 11.62 13.95
CA ALA A 188 -11.03 10.41 14.75
C ALA A 188 -10.44 10.63 16.17
N ARG A 189 -9.24 11.21 16.24
CA ARG A 189 -8.56 11.53 17.51
C ARG A 189 -9.36 12.49 18.36
N ALA A 190 -9.96 13.54 17.78
CA ALA A 190 -10.80 14.50 18.51
C ALA A 190 -12.03 13.81 19.13
N ALA A 191 -12.54 12.75 18.52
CA ALA A 191 -13.63 11.93 19.02
C ALA A 191 -13.20 10.78 19.96
N GLY A 192 -11.89 10.66 20.24
CA GLY A 192 -11.35 9.60 21.11
C GLY A 192 -11.32 8.22 20.44
N ALA A 193 -11.23 8.17 19.11
CA ALA A 193 -11.11 6.96 18.31
C ALA A 193 -9.69 6.82 17.74
N PHE A 194 -9.19 5.59 17.67
CA PHE A 194 -7.95 5.22 16.96
C PHE A 194 -8.20 5.12 15.46
N THR A 195 -7.10 5.14 14.69
CA THR A 195 -7.14 4.99 13.25
C THR A 195 -6.29 3.82 12.77
N CYS A 196 -6.82 3.06 11.79
CA CYS A 196 -6.08 2.03 11.05
C CYS A 196 -6.14 2.37 9.57
N VAL A 197 -5.00 2.76 9.02
CA VAL A 197 -4.87 3.24 7.65
C VAL A 197 -4.24 2.16 6.76
N ASP A 198 -4.95 1.75 5.71
CA ASP A 198 -4.39 0.88 4.67
C ASP A 198 -3.63 1.73 3.64
N GLY A 199 -2.31 1.69 3.73
CA GLY A 199 -1.40 2.37 2.81
C GLY A 199 -0.95 1.52 1.62
N VAL A 200 -1.49 0.31 1.43
CA VAL A 200 -1.03 -0.66 0.42
C VAL A 200 -1.01 -0.08 -0.99
N SER A 201 -2.03 0.68 -1.35
CA SER A 201 -2.15 1.27 -2.68
C SER A 201 -1.46 2.64 -2.80
N TYR A 202 -0.93 3.18 -1.70
CA TYR A 202 -0.21 4.46 -1.72
C TYR A 202 1.31 4.32 -1.55
N ALA A 203 1.78 3.40 -0.72
CA ALA A 203 3.21 3.21 -0.43
C ALA A 203 4.09 3.00 -1.67
N PRO A 204 3.62 2.40 -2.79
CA PRO A 204 4.40 2.32 -4.03
C PRO A 204 4.75 3.67 -4.65
N HIS A 205 4.10 4.74 -4.24
CA HIS A 205 4.27 6.10 -4.76
C HIS A 205 5.19 6.97 -3.89
N GLY A 206 5.86 6.36 -2.93
CA GLY A 206 6.83 6.96 -2.00
C GLY A 206 6.44 6.76 -0.54
N PHE A 207 7.44 6.60 0.32
CA PHE A 207 7.21 6.50 1.75
C PHE A 207 6.60 7.78 2.30
N VAL A 208 5.68 7.61 3.24
CA VAL A 208 5.03 8.72 3.94
C VAL A 208 5.58 8.84 5.35
N ASN A 209 5.60 10.04 5.89
CA ASN A 209 5.85 10.26 7.29
C ASN A 209 4.58 9.95 8.10
N VAL A 210 4.51 8.77 8.71
CA VAL A 210 3.33 8.30 9.45
C VAL A 210 3.05 9.13 10.69
N ASP A 211 4.10 9.66 11.33
CA ASP A 211 3.96 10.58 12.46
C ASP A 211 3.24 11.86 12.04
N ALA A 212 3.66 12.46 10.91
CA ALA A 212 3.03 13.66 10.37
C ALA A 212 1.59 13.42 9.91
N LEU A 213 1.25 12.23 9.39
CA LEU A 213 -0.12 11.84 9.07
C LEU A 213 -1.01 11.73 10.31
N GLY A 214 -0.41 11.48 11.47
CA GLY A 214 -1.12 11.29 12.72
C GLY A 214 -1.88 9.97 12.81
N ALA A 215 -1.55 8.97 11.98
CA ALA A 215 -2.16 7.65 12.03
C ALA A 215 -1.65 6.85 13.23
N ASP A 216 -2.56 6.14 13.92
CA ASP A 216 -2.20 5.25 15.02
C ASP A 216 -1.65 3.91 14.49
N ILE A 217 -2.20 3.43 13.38
CA ILE A 217 -1.75 2.24 12.67
C ILE A 217 -1.67 2.56 11.19
N TYR A 218 -0.55 2.16 10.53
CA TYR A 218 -0.36 2.26 9.09
C TYR A 218 0.15 0.94 8.53
N LEU A 219 -0.56 0.39 7.55
CA LEU A 219 -0.27 -0.94 6.97
C LEU A 219 0.10 -0.81 5.51
N PHE A 220 1.09 -1.58 5.04
CA PHE A 220 1.32 -1.73 3.60
C PHE A 220 2.02 -3.05 3.26
N SER A 221 2.04 -3.36 1.96
CA SER A 221 2.64 -4.58 1.42
C SER A 221 3.97 -4.26 0.75
N ALA A 222 5.06 -4.84 1.26
CA ALA A 222 6.39 -4.60 0.70
C ALA A 222 6.49 -5.03 -0.77
N TYR A 223 5.86 -6.15 -1.18
CA TYR A 223 5.90 -6.64 -2.56
C TYR A 223 5.18 -5.73 -3.58
N LYS A 224 4.38 -4.78 -3.11
CA LYS A 224 3.83 -3.72 -3.96
C LYS A 224 4.71 -2.46 -3.97
N THR A 225 5.67 -2.39 -3.05
CA THR A 225 6.60 -1.27 -2.83
C THR A 225 8.04 -1.74 -3.07
N TYR A 226 8.27 -2.44 -4.19
CA TYR A 226 9.57 -2.91 -4.71
C TYR A 226 10.30 -3.93 -3.82
N GLY A 227 9.67 -4.37 -2.75
CA GLY A 227 10.19 -5.25 -1.72
C GLY A 227 9.83 -6.73 -1.89
N PRO A 228 10.15 -7.56 -0.90
CA PRO A 228 9.78 -8.96 -0.86
C PRO A 228 8.30 -9.15 -0.45
N HIS A 229 7.80 -10.40 -0.48
CA HIS A 229 6.41 -10.70 -0.10
C HIS A 229 6.24 -10.65 1.43
N GLN A 230 6.04 -9.44 1.95
CA GLN A 230 5.83 -9.16 3.37
C GLN A 230 4.77 -8.09 3.59
N GLY A 231 4.03 -8.17 4.70
CA GLY A 231 3.24 -7.08 5.24
C GLY A 231 4.06 -6.27 6.24
N ILE A 232 4.12 -4.96 6.05
CA ILE A 232 4.75 -4.03 6.99
C ILE A 232 3.65 -3.31 7.76
N MET A 233 3.85 -3.17 9.06
CA MET A 233 2.89 -2.62 9.99
C MET A 233 3.57 -1.66 10.95
N VAL A 234 3.14 -0.41 10.92
CA VAL A 234 3.47 0.59 11.94
C VAL A 234 2.31 0.64 12.95
N ILE A 235 2.64 0.49 14.23
CA ILE A 235 1.70 0.72 15.34
C ILE A 235 2.37 1.69 16.30
N ARG A 236 1.73 2.84 16.54
CA ARG A 236 2.28 3.85 17.45
C ARG A 236 2.45 3.29 18.85
N ARG A 237 3.56 3.60 19.49
CA ARG A 237 4.03 2.98 20.76
C ARG A 237 2.95 2.93 21.85
N ALA A 238 2.24 4.03 22.06
CA ALA A 238 1.21 4.09 23.11
C ALA A 238 0.08 3.07 22.87
N LEU A 239 -0.41 2.98 21.63
CA LEU A 239 -1.43 2.00 21.24
C LEU A 239 -0.87 0.58 21.28
N GLY A 240 0.31 0.36 20.69
CA GLY A 240 0.95 -0.95 20.65
C GLY A 240 1.23 -1.53 22.05
N ALA A 241 1.59 -0.69 23.02
CA ALA A 241 1.76 -1.11 24.42
C ALA A 241 0.44 -1.44 25.11
N ALA A 242 -0.64 -0.72 24.76
CA ALA A 242 -1.97 -0.91 25.36
C ALA A 242 -2.70 -2.15 24.79
N LEU A 243 -2.54 -2.45 23.49
CA LEU A 243 -3.19 -3.61 22.87
C LEU A 243 -2.68 -4.93 23.47
N PRO A 244 -3.54 -5.94 23.66
CA PRO A 244 -3.13 -7.27 24.13
C PRO A 244 -2.11 -7.93 23.19
N ASN A 245 -1.09 -8.54 23.79
CA ASN A 245 -0.08 -9.32 23.06
C ASN A 245 -0.73 -10.46 22.24
N GLN A 246 -0.39 -10.54 20.97
CA GLN A 246 -0.80 -11.59 20.03
C GLN A 246 0.37 -12.55 19.68
N GLY A 247 1.59 -12.16 20.02
CA GLY A 247 2.78 -12.99 19.86
C GLY A 247 2.94 -14.00 20.98
N HIS A 248 4.07 -14.69 21.02
CA HIS A 248 4.41 -15.59 22.12
C HIS A 248 4.43 -14.81 23.44
N PHE A 249 3.98 -15.45 24.54
CA PHE A 249 3.83 -14.77 25.84
C PHE A 249 5.14 -14.12 26.33
N PHE A 250 6.28 -14.75 26.05
CA PHE A 250 7.61 -14.25 26.44
C PHE A 250 8.11 -13.07 25.58
N ASN A 251 7.41 -12.72 24.52
CA ASN A 251 7.70 -11.56 23.66
C ASN A 251 6.86 -10.32 24.04
N GLY A 252 6.05 -10.42 25.11
CA GLY A 252 5.10 -9.36 25.48
C GLY A 252 5.73 -7.99 25.78
N ASP A 253 7.00 -7.96 26.22
CA ASP A 253 7.73 -6.73 26.54
C ASP A 253 8.48 -6.12 25.32
N VAL A 254 8.46 -6.78 24.16
CA VAL A 254 9.14 -6.32 22.95
C VAL A 254 8.10 -5.86 21.94
N LEU A 255 7.90 -4.56 21.80
CA LEU A 255 6.77 -3.95 21.07
C LEU A 255 6.59 -4.53 19.67
N TYR A 256 7.63 -4.54 18.83
CA TYR A 256 7.53 -5.04 17.46
C TYR A 256 7.27 -6.56 17.32
N LYS A 257 7.39 -7.33 18.42
CA LYS A 257 7.09 -8.77 18.45
C LYS A 257 5.68 -9.09 18.92
N ARG A 258 5.01 -8.13 19.56
CA ARG A 258 3.68 -8.34 20.17
C ARG A 258 2.62 -8.74 19.15
N PHE A 259 2.78 -8.33 17.89
CA PHE A 259 1.81 -8.58 16.81
C PHE A 259 2.34 -9.55 15.74
N THR A 260 3.37 -10.34 16.09
CA THR A 260 3.90 -11.40 15.25
C THR A 260 3.67 -12.76 15.92
N PRO A 261 2.56 -13.47 15.59
CA PRO A 261 2.15 -14.69 16.29
C PRO A 261 3.09 -15.89 16.11
N ALA A 262 3.92 -15.87 15.05
CA ALA A 262 4.83 -16.94 14.68
C ALA A 262 6.25 -16.42 14.44
N GLY A 263 7.19 -17.32 14.21
CA GLY A 263 8.51 -16.96 13.71
C GLY A 263 8.38 -16.33 12.32
N PRO A 264 8.95 -15.13 12.09
CA PRO A 264 8.87 -14.46 10.80
C PRO A 264 9.84 -15.06 9.78
N ASP A 265 9.66 -14.73 8.50
CA ASP A 265 10.66 -15.02 7.46
C ASP A 265 11.83 -14.03 7.57
N HIS A 266 12.92 -14.50 8.17
CA HIS A 266 14.10 -13.67 8.44
C HIS A 266 14.74 -13.12 7.16
N ALA A 267 14.79 -13.93 6.08
CA ALA A 267 15.40 -13.53 4.82
C ALA A 267 14.62 -12.39 4.15
N GLN A 268 13.30 -12.48 4.17
CA GLN A 268 12.46 -11.41 3.61
C GLN A 268 12.50 -10.14 4.46
N ILE A 269 12.56 -10.26 5.80
CA ILE A 269 12.77 -9.09 6.66
C ILE A 269 14.08 -8.40 6.31
N ALA A 270 15.19 -9.13 6.30
CA ALA A 270 16.51 -8.59 5.96
C ALA A 270 16.53 -7.94 4.57
N ALA A 271 15.90 -8.59 3.59
CA ALA A 271 15.79 -8.06 2.22
C ALA A 271 14.99 -6.76 2.13
N SER A 272 14.04 -6.55 3.04
CA SER A 272 13.24 -5.31 3.07
C SER A 272 14.09 -4.05 3.30
N ALA A 273 15.28 -4.16 3.89
CA ALA A 273 16.25 -3.05 3.97
C ALA A 273 16.63 -2.50 2.59
N GLY A 274 16.61 -3.35 1.55
CA GLY A 274 16.89 -2.94 0.18
C GLY A 274 15.90 -1.90 -0.38
N MET A 275 14.71 -1.78 0.21
CA MET A 275 13.77 -0.71 -0.14
C MET A 275 14.31 0.65 0.32
N ALA A 276 14.82 0.74 1.54
CA ALA A 276 15.46 1.96 2.06
C ALA A 276 16.74 2.28 1.30
N ASP A 277 17.59 1.26 1.01
CA ASP A 277 18.80 1.43 0.19
C ASP A 277 18.47 2.05 -1.19
N TYR A 278 17.38 1.59 -1.82
CA TYR A 278 16.95 2.12 -3.12
C TYR A 278 16.52 3.59 -3.03
N PHE A 279 15.77 3.97 -1.99
CA PHE A 279 15.36 5.35 -1.78
C PHE A 279 16.56 6.26 -1.50
N ASP A 280 17.51 5.84 -0.68
CA ASP A 280 18.74 6.58 -0.42
C ASP A 280 19.58 6.73 -1.70
N ALA A 281 19.69 5.69 -2.52
CA ALA A 281 20.39 5.75 -3.79
C ALA A 281 19.70 6.71 -4.78
N MET A 282 18.36 6.71 -4.82
CA MET A 282 17.58 7.65 -5.64
C MET A 282 17.78 9.10 -5.17
N ALA A 283 17.74 9.33 -3.86
CA ALA A 283 18.01 10.66 -3.29
C ALA A 283 19.42 11.15 -3.68
N ALA A 284 20.43 10.29 -3.52
CA ALA A 284 21.80 10.63 -3.87
C ALA A 284 21.98 10.94 -5.36
N HIS A 285 21.38 10.12 -6.25
CA HIS A 285 21.45 10.31 -7.70
C HIS A 285 20.84 11.65 -8.14
N HIS A 286 19.72 12.03 -7.54
CA HIS A 286 19.01 13.28 -7.89
C HIS A 286 19.44 14.49 -7.06
N GLY A 287 20.48 14.37 -6.22
CA GLY A 287 21.01 15.47 -5.40
C GLY A 287 20.07 15.92 -4.29
N ILE A 288 19.17 15.04 -3.84
CA ILE A 288 18.28 15.30 -2.70
C ILE A 288 19.05 15.07 -1.41
N THR A 289 19.18 16.11 -0.60
CA THR A 289 20.01 16.13 0.62
C THR A 289 19.16 16.35 1.87
N GLY A 290 19.75 16.18 3.04
CA GLY A 290 19.10 16.34 4.34
C GLY A 290 19.15 15.07 5.17
N ASP A 291 18.39 15.02 6.26
CA ASP A 291 18.20 13.82 7.04
C ASP A 291 17.35 12.77 6.29
N VAL A 292 17.17 11.61 6.89
CA VAL A 292 16.44 10.50 6.25
C VAL A 292 14.99 10.90 5.87
N SER A 293 14.30 11.61 6.75
CA SER A 293 12.94 12.06 6.51
C SER A 293 12.85 13.06 5.35
N ALA A 294 13.78 14.04 5.30
CA ALA A 294 13.84 14.99 4.20
C ALA A 294 14.18 14.33 2.86
N ARG A 295 15.09 13.35 2.85
CA ARG A 295 15.39 12.58 1.63
C ARG A 295 14.19 11.73 1.18
N ALA A 296 13.52 11.04 2.11
CA ALA A 296 12.33 10.27 1.80
C ALA A 296 11.21 11.16 1.21
N ALA A 297 10.95 12.32 1.79
CA ALA A 297 10.00 13.29 1.29
C ALA A 297 10.38 13.82 -0.11
N GLY A 298 11.65 14.16 -0.33
CA GLY A 298 12.12 14.63 -1.64
C GLY A 298 12.02 13.54 -2.72
N VAL A 299 12.29 12.28 -2.40
CA VAL A 299 12.09 11.15 -3.31
C VAL A 299 10.60 10.94 -3.60
N HIS A 300 9.74 10.99 -2.58
CA HIS A 300 8.30 10.92 -2.74
C HIS A 300 7.81 12.00 -3.72
N ASP A 301 8.18 13.26 -3.54
CA ASP A 301 7.77 14.36 -4.41
C ASP A 301 8.26 14.18 -5.85
N LEU A 302 9.49 13.69 -6.03
CA LEU A 302 10.08 13.39 -7.33
C LEU A 302 9.27 12.30 -8.06
N MET A 303 8.95 11.21 -7.36
CA MET A 303 8.14 10.11 -7.90
C MET A 303 6.74 10.59 -8.26
N ARG A 304 6.04 11.26 -7.34
CA ARG A 304 4.68 11.76 -7.56
C ARG A 304 4.60 12.78 -8.70
N THR A 305 5.62 13.63 -8.85
CA THR A 305 5.69 14.60 -9.97
C THR A 305 5.78 13.88 -11.31
N HIS A 306 6.65 12.87 -11.41
CA HIS A 306 6.77 12.06 -12.63
C HIS A 306 5.49 11.30 -12.94
N GLU A 307 4.93 10.61 -11.96
CA GLU A 307 3.69 9.84 -12.09
C GLU A 307 2.50 10.70 -12.49
N GLY A 308 2.35 11.89 -11.91
CA GLY A 308 1.28 12.84 -12.25
C GLY A 308 1.35 13.31 -13.69
N ARG A 309 2.58 13.53 -14.21
CA ARG A 309 2.81 13.89 -15.60
C ARG A 309 2.40 12.80 -16.58
N LEU A 310 2.59 11.53 -16.22
CA LEU A 310 2.16 10.39 -17.01
C LEU A 310 0.66 10.12 -16.88
N LEU A 311 0.11 10.35 -15.70
CA LEU A 311 -1.27 10.01 -15.37
C LEU A 311 -2.28 10.93 -16.06
N GLN A 312 -2.04 12.24 -16.09
CA GLN A 312 -3.04 13.18 -16.61
C GLN A 312 -3.40 12.94 -18.09
N PRO A 313 -2.43 12.72 -19.02
CA PRO A 313 -2.76 12.37 -20.41
C PRO A 313 -3.60 11.09 -20.55
N LEU A 314 -3.34 10.08 -19.71
CA LEU A 314 -4.14 8.85 -19.71
C LEU A 314 -5.57 9.10 -19.22
N LEU A 315 -5.75 9.93 -18.19
CA LEU A 315 -7.07 10.30 -17.68
C LEU A 315 -7.86 11.10 -18.72
N ASP A 316 -7.23 12.07 -19.38
CA ASP A 316 -7.85 12.88 -20.43
C ASP A 316 -8.28 12.01 -21.62
N TYR A 317 -7.40 11.06 -22.03
CA TYR A 317 -7.71 10.08 -23.06
C TYR A 317 -8.93 9.24 -22.69
N LEU A 318 -8.97 8.63 -21.50
CA LEU A 318 -10.07 7.78 -21.06
C LEU A 318 -11.38 8.57 -20.90
N THR A 319 -11.30 9.80 -20.40
CA THR A 319 -12.48 10.67 -20.24
C THR A 319 -13.09 11.06 -21.60
N SER A 320 -12.29 11.10 -22.67
CA SER A 320 -12.77 11.37 -24.04
C SER A 320 -13.52 10.18 -24.68
N LYS A 321 -13.46 8.97 -24.08
CA LYS A 321 -14.06 7.75 -24.64
C LYS A 321 -15.47 7.54 -24.11
N ASN A 322 -16.46 7.47 -25.01
CA ASN A 322 -17.86 7.16 -24.65
C ASN A 322 -18.11 5.67 -24.33
N SER A 323 -17.16 4.79 -24.70
CA SER A 323 -17.29 3.34 -24.52
C SER A 323 -16.95 2.87 -23.12
N VAL A 324 -16.38 3.73 -22.27
CA VAL A 324 -15.92 3.37 -20.92
C VAL A 324 -16.44 4.37 -19.88
N ARG A 325 -16.64 3.88 -18.64
CA ARG A 325 -16.79 4.72 -17.45
C ARG A 325 -15.48 4.70 -16.67
N LEU A 326 -14.78 5.83 -16.64
CA LEU A 326 -13.63 6.02 -15.76
C LEU A 326 -14.11 6.12 -14.31
N LEU A 327 -13.47 5.38 -13.39
CA LEU A 327 -13.78 5.42 -11.97
C LEU A 327 -12.84 6.37 -11.23
N GLY A 328 -13.42 7.14 -10.32
CA GLY A 328 -12.68 8.07 -9.45
C GLY A 328 -12.28 9.38 -10.13
N PRO A 329 -11.39 10.16 -9.48
CA PRO A 329 -11.01 11.50 -9.92
C PRO A 329 -10.47 11.52 -11.35
N THR A 330 -10.86 12.51 -12.14
CA THR A 330 -10.39 12.73 -13.53
C THR A 330 -9.11 13.56 -13.61
N ARG A 331 -8.62 14.03 -12.46
CA ARG A 331 -7.38 14.81 -12.33
C ARG A 331 -6.32 13.98 -11.64
N ALA A 332 -5.08 14.08 -12.10
CA ALA A 332 -3.93 13.42 -11.48
C ALA A 332 -3.63 13.95 -10.06
N GLU A 333 -4.02 15.19 -9.78
CA GLU A 333 -3.99 15.76 -8.43
C GLU A 333 -4.99 15.00 -7.53
N GLY A 334 -4.55 14.57 -6.34
CA GLY A 334 -5.38 13.79 -5.42
C GLY A 334 -5.64 12.34 -5.85
N ARG A 335 -4.92 11.84 -6.87
CA ARG A 335 -5.05 10.47 -7.38
C ARG A 335 -3.69 9.79 -7.47
N ALA A 336 -3.63 8.50 -7.10
CA ALA A 336 -2.51 7.64 -7.42
C ALA A 336 -2.67 7.07 -8.85
N PRO A 337 -1.57 6.61 -9.50
CA PRO A 337 -1.62 6.00 -10.84
C PRO A 337 -2.26 4.60 -10.84
N THR A 338 -3.44 4.50 -10.25
CA THR A 338 -4.34 3.34 -10.29
C THR A 338 -5.61 3.79 -10.99
N VAL A 339 -5.84 3.26 -12.18
CA VAL A 339 -6.92 3.69 -13.07
C VAL A 339 -7.78 2.49 -13.40
N ALA A 340 -9.04 2.52 -12.99
CA ALA A 340 -10.01 1.49 -13.32
C ALA A 340 -11.08 2.05 -14.26
N ILE A 341 -11.44 1.27 -15.25
CA ILE A 341 -12.53 1.56 -16.17
C ILE A 341 -13.55 0.42 -16.20
N ALA A 342 -14.80 0.77 -16.18
CA ALA A 342 -15.92 -0.16 -16.40
C ALA A 342 -16.39 -0.09 -17.86
N THR A 343 -16.74 -1.24 -18.41
CA THR A 343 -17.33 -1.39 -19.74
C THR A 343 -18.57 -2.29 -19.68
N GLN A 344 -19.29 -2.41 -20.78
CA GLN A 344 -20.42 -3.35 -20.87
C GLN A 344 -19.99 -4.81 -21.02
N SER A 345 -18.70 -5.07 -21.29
CA SER A 345 -18.13 -6.40 -21.45
C SER A 345 -17.30 -6.79 -20.21
N PRO A 346 -17.15 -8.12 -19.93
CA PRO A 346 -16.30 -8.57 -18.86
C PRO A 346 -14.85 -8.06 -19.00
N ALA A 347 -14.33 -7.45 -17.94
CA ALA A 347 -13.01 -6.81 -17.96
C ALA A 347 -11.85 -7.80 -18.13
N ALA A 348 -12.01 -9.05 -17.71
CA ALA A 348 -11.03 -10.11 -17.95
C ALA A 348 -10.74 -10.29 -19.45
N GLY A 349 -11.78 -10.27 -20.30
CA GLY A 349 -11.63 -10.36 -21.74
C GLY A 349 -10.92 -9.14 -22.38
N LEU A 350 -11.01 -7.96 -21.75
CA LEU A 350 -10.21 -6.80 -22.17
C LEU A 350 -8.72 -7.02 -21.87
N ALA A 351 -8.39 -7.49 -20.66
CA ALA A 351 -7.02 -7.80 -20.27
C ALA A 351 -6.41 -8.90 -21.19
N GLU A 352 -7.18 -9.93 -21.52
CA GLU A 352 -6.75 -11.00 -22.44
C GLU A 352 -6.43 -10.46 -23.85
N ARG A 353 -7.17 -9.46 -24.34
CA ARG A 353 -6.90 -8.83 -25.65
C ARG A 353 -5.70 -7.86 -25.60
N LEU A 354 -5.41 -7.26 -24.46
CA LEU A 354 -4.26 -6.38 -24.27
C LEU A 354 -2.93 -7.15 -24.19
N ALA A 355 -2.94 -8.36 -23.63
CA ALA A 355 -1.72 -9.16 -23.41
C ALA A 355 -0.91 -9.40 -24.71
N PRO A 356 -1.48 -9.83 -25.85
CA PRO A 356 -0.73 -10.01 -27.10
C PRO A 356 -0.22 -8.69 -27.69
N LEU A 357 -0.76 -7.53 -27.29
CA LEU A 357 -0.25 -6.22 -27.64
C LEU A 357 0.92 -5.77 -26.74
N GLY A 358 1.34 -6.64 -25.81
CA GLY A 358 2.43 -6.40 -24.88
C GLY A 358 2.05 -5.44 -23.75
N ILE A 359 0.78 -5.39 -23.37
CA ILE A 359 0.29 -4.65 -22.20
C ILE A 359 -0.09 -5.65 -21.10
N LEU A 360 0.59 -5.54 -19.96
CA LEU A 360 0.33 -6.37 -18.79
C LEU A 360 -0.61 -5.62 -17.84
N ALA A 361 -1.89 -5.95 -17.88
CA ALA A 361 -2.94 -5.33 -17.07
C ALA A 361 -3.93 -6.39 -16.59
N GLY A 362 -4.69 -6.12 -15.53
CA GLY A 362 -5.65 -7.04 -14.96
C GLY A 362 -7.10 -6.62 -15.19
N GLY A 363 -8.02 -7.61 -15.22
CA GLY A 363 -9.47 -7.40 -15.27
C GLY A 363 -10.16 -8.22 -14.19
N GLY A 364 -11.04 -7.62 -13.37
CA GLY A 364 -11.74 -8.29 -12.30
C GLY A 364 -12.25 -7.35 -11.22
N ASP A 365 -12.58 -7.91 -10.05
CA ASP A 365 -13.08 -7.16 -8.89
C ASP A 365 -11.97 -6.61 -7.96
N PHE A 366 -10.76 -7.13 -8.07
CA PHE A 366 -9.57 -6.73 -7.29
C PHE A 366 -9.79 -6.72 -5.78
N TYR A 367 -10.60 -7.64 -5.25
CA TYR A 367 -11.00 -7.69 -3.84
C TYR A 367 -11.66 -6.39 -3.33
N ALA A 368 -12.26 -5.61 -4.23
CA ALA A 368 -12.98 -4.37 -3.95
C ALA A 368 -14.48 -4.50 -4.32
N VAL A 369 -15.04 -5.68 -4.14
CA VAL A 369 -16.46 -6.01 -4.47
C VAL A 369 -17.42 -4.95 -3.90
N ARG A 370 -17.19 -4.49 -2.65
CA ARG A 370 -18.04 -3.47 -2.01
C ARG A 370 -18.00 -2.14 -2.74
N ALA A 371 -16.80 -1.70 -3.13
CA ALA A 371 -16.63 -0.46 -3.89
C ALA A 371 -17.30 -0.55 -5.27
N LEU A 372 -17.09 -1.65 -5.99
CA LEU A 372 -17.75 -1.88 -7.28
C LEU A 372 -19.27 -1.87 -7.16
N THR A 373 -19.80 -2.60 -6.18
CA THR A 373 -21.27 -2.65 -5.92
C THR A 373 -21.82 -1.25 -5.59
N ALA A 374 -21.12 -0.49 -4.75
CA ALA A 374 -21.53 0.88 -4.40
C ALA A 374 -21.51 1.84 -5.61
N LEU A 375 -20.60 1.62 -6.56
CA LEU A 375 -20.53 2.34 -7.83
C LEU A 375 -21.53 1.84 -8.88
N GLY A 376 -22.38 0.87 -8.55
CA GLY A 376 -23.34 0.28 -9.47
C GLY A 376 -22.72 -0.60 -10.55
N ILE A 377 -21.53 -1.15 -10.30
CA ILE A 377 -20.82 -2.05 -11.22
C ILE A 377 -21.07 -3.49 -10.74
N ASP A 378 -21.46 -4.35 -11.67
CA ASP A 378 -21.56 -5.79 -11.40
C ASP A 378 -20.15 -6.36 -11.17
N PRO A 379 -19.83 -6.89 -9.97
CA PRO A 379 -18.53 -7.49 -9.70
C PRO A 379 -18.17 -8.66 -10.63
N ALA A 380 -19.15 -9.33 -11.22
CA ALA A 380 -18.92 -10.40 -12.19
C ALA A 380 -18.39 -9.87 -13.54
N LEU A 381 -18.74 -8.65 -13.91
CA LEU A 381 -18.11 -7.95 -15.05
C LEU A 381 -16.75 -7.38 -14.67
N GLY A 382 -16.61 -6.92 -13.42
CA GLY A 382 -15.40 -6.30 -12.92
C GLY A 382 -15.04 -5.00 -13.63
N VAL A 383 -13.78 -4.62 -13.49
CA VAL A 383 -13.19 -3.45 -14.16
C VAL A 383 -11.84 -3.82 -14.77
N LEU A 384 -11.47 -3.22 -15.88
CA LEU A 384 -10.08 -3.23 -16.34
C LEU A 384 -9.31 -2.23 -15.47
N ARG A 385 -8.24 -2.71 -14.81
CA ARG A 385 -7.38 -1.87 -14.00
C ARG A 385 -5.99 -1.78 -14.62
N VAL A 386 -5.54 -0.57 -14.87
CA VAL A 386 -4.16 -0.26 -15.23
C VAL A 386 -3.54 0.55 -14.11
N SER A 387 -2.36 0.14 -13.66
CA SER A 387 -1.65 0.80 -12.57
C SER A 387 -0.16 0.80 -12.83
N PHE A 388 0.48 1.92 -12.51
CA PHE A 388 1.89 2.11 -12.75
C PHE A 388 2.58 2.86 -11.61
N THR A 389 3.89 2.93 -11.65
CA THR A 389 4.71 3.64 -10.68
C THR A 389 5.79 4.45 -11.41
N HIS A 390 6.66 5.09 -10.65
CA HIS A 390 7.71 5.97 -11.15
C HIS A 390 8.70 5.37 -12.17
N TYR A 391 8.79 4.04 -12.30
CA TYR A 391 9.63 3.40 -13.33
C TYR A 391 8.94 3.24 -14.70
N THR A 392 7.69 3.65 -14.82
CA THR A 392 6.96 3.64 -16.09
C THR A 392 7.37 4.83 -16.94
N SER A 393 7.53 4.61 -18.25
CA SER A 393 7.93 5.62 -19.21
C SER A 393 6.75 6.23 -19.97
N GLU A 394 6.96 7.41 -20.57
CA GLU A 394 5.98 8.04 -21.46
C GLU A 394 5.62 7.15 -22.65
N SER A 395 6.61 6.46 -23.23
CA SER A 395 6.39 5.54 -24.34
C SER A 395 5.54 4.34 -23.97
N GLU A 396 5.62 3.86 -22.74
CA GLU A 396 4.74 2.78 -22.26
C GLU A 396 3.30 3.26 -22.08
N VAL A 397 3.08 4.48 -21.57
CA VAL A 397 1.73 5.07 -21.46
C VAL A 397 1.15 5.32 -22.87
N ALA A 398 1.93 5.82 -23.81
CA ALA A 398 1.51 5.96 -25.20
C ALA A 398 1.12 4.60 -25.80
N LYS A 399 1.96 3.59 -25.62
CA LYS A 399 1.67 2.21 -26.07
C LYS A 399 0.38 1.65 -25.46
N LEU A 400 0.11 1.96 -24.17
CA LEU A 400 -1.15 1.57 -23.51
C LEU A 400 -2.34 2.22 -24.20
N MET A 401 -2.30 3.54 -24.45
CA MET A 401 -3.40 4.26 -25.13
C MET A 401 -3.66 3.72 -26.53
N ASP A 402 -2.61 3.47 -27.31
CA ASP A 402 -2.71 2.85 -28.64
C ASP A 402 -3.33 1.44 -28.56
N ALA A 403 -2.92 0.62 -27.60
CA ALA A 403 -3.48 -0.70 -27.39
C ALA A 403 -4.95 -0.67 -26.96
N LEU A 404 -5.34 0.30 -26.12
CA LEU A 404 -6.73 0.51 -25.72
C LEU A 404 -7.62 0.88 -26.90
N ASP A 405 -7.12 1.65 -27.88
CA ASP A 405 -7.88 1.97 -29.10
C ASP A 405 -8.22 0.73 -29.94
N HIS A 406 -7.45 -0.36 -29.79
CA HIS A 406 -7.71 -1.62 -30.49
C HIS A 406 -8.71 -2.54 -29.76
N VAL A 407 -8.91 -2.33 -28.45
CA VAL A 407 -9.71 -3.27 -27.64
C VAL A 407 -10.99 -2.65 -27.04
N LEU A 408 -11.12 -1.32 -27.03
CA LEU A 408 -12.30 -0.58 -26.58
C LEU A 408 -13.23 -0.24 -27.76
#